data_1b5cef3ae9ae4a331cd08d062cc5066f
#
_entry.id   1b5cef3ae9ae4a331cd08d062cc5066f
#
_cell.length_a   1.000
_cell.length_b   1.000
_cell.length_c   1.000
_cell.angle_alpha   90.00
_cell.angle_beta   90.00
_cell.angle_gamma   90.00
#
_symmetry.space_group_name_H-M   'P 1'
#
loop_
_entity.id
_entity.type
_entity.pdbx_description
1 polymer ?
#
loop_
_entity_poly.entity_id
_entity_poly.type
_entity_poly.pdbx_seq_one_letter_code
_entity_poly.pdbx_strand_id
1 'polypeptide(L)'
;MTDQQWFPRPKPAAPRQEIRVQRDDDHPVLGRRPRHEGARIVAEQGDVVLVHWQHRAPTAHAVAVQINGWWYPVPHDGLDLVPEGDGWFSGALWVPSELCATAAFVEHRVPGPPPWWTRGLKGLSTCCGHIVDASARHIRSRQRSATSVLHEIRLTKDSPRARWCAVGFQPDEGRPEASHMPLVVLTDAQAHLDVLDTPGLLATATREGRLPPVIAVFIDAWPNRAEQLGLPGGQAAWIVEKLLPTLHRQGLTDPTTGEYWRIDPDPRRTILTGASFGGLTALFAFAEAPELCSSVSAQSVSLWRYQTGAFTESLAAAASRVGVHNARVRLHAGRYEGDMASDAATLTRALHDVANWTVPLVIHEGGHDWAWWQQAMLDDVTGFLNGKAYGDLDG
;
A
#
# COMPACT_ATOMS: atom_id res chain seq x y z
N MET A 1 -20.27 7.97 16.65
CA MET A 1 -20.62 8.69 15.39
C MET A 1 -21.97 8.17 14.91
N THR A 2 -22.94 9.03 14.61
CA THR A 2 -24.26 8.60 14.12
C THR A 2 -24.20 8.44 12.60
N ASP A 3 -24.87 7.41 12.05
CA ASP A 3 -24.95 7.12 10.61
C ASP A 3 -25.37 8.32 9.73
N GLN A 4 -26.02 9.32 10.32
CA GLN A 4 -26.52 10.50 9.60
C GLN A 4 -25.44 11.47 9.12
N GLN A 5 -24.21 11.37 9.63
CA GLN A 5 -23.10 12.26 9.22
C GLN A 5 -22.36 11.80 7.97
N TRP A 6 -22.59 10.57 7.53
CA TRP A 6 -21.78 9.89 6.51
C TRP A 6 -22.64 9.46 5.31
N PHE A 7 -23.10 10.41 4.53
CA PHE A 7 -23.80 10.07 3.29
C PHE A 7 -22.81 9.81 2.16
N PRO A 8 -22.97 8.69 1.42
CA PRO A 8 -22.19 8.46 0.22
C PRO A 8 -22.37 9.63 -0.76
N ARG A 9 -21.28 10.22 -1.22
CA ARG A 9 -21.38 11.15 -2.35
C ARG A 9 -21.35 10.38 -3.66
N PRO A 10 -22.08 10.83 -4.71
CA PRO A 10 -21.93 10.26 -6.04
C PRO A 10 -20.47 10.42 -6.49
N LYS A 11 -19.88 9.36 -7.03
CA LYS A 11 -18.53 9.45 -7.59
C LYS A 11 -18.56 10.36 -8.83
N PRO A 12 -17.89 11.50 -8.83
CA PRO A 12 -17.80 12.33 -10.03
C PRO A 12 -17.06 11.58 -11.14
N ALA A 13 -17.46 11.80 -12.37
CA ALA A 13 -16.72 11.35 -13.53
C ALA A 13 -15.55 12.30 -13.77
N ALA A 14 -14.41 12.06 -13.14
CA ALA A 14 -13.23 12.88 -13.41
C ALA A 14 -12.55 12.48 -14.72
N PRO A 15 -11.94 13.47 -15.40
CA PRO A 15 -11.01 13.16 -16.47
C PRO A 15 -9.83 12.35 -15.89
N ARG A 16 -9.53 11.23 -16.54
CA ARG A 16 -8.48 10.32 -16.10
C ARG A 16 -7.16 10.75 -16.67
N GLN A 17 -6.12 10.74 -15.85
CA GLN A 17 -4.76 10.79 -16.34
C GLN A 17 -4.35 9.36 -16.71
N GLU A 18 -4.09 9.14 -17.99
CA GLU A 18 -3.56 7.88 -18.49
C GLU A 18 -2.04 7.89 -18.37
N ILE A 19 -1.45 6.76 -18.01
CA ILE A 19 0.01 6.59 -18.13
C ILE A 19 0.35 6.71 -19.61
N ARG A 20 1.26 7.63 -19.94
CA ARG A 20 1.78 7.74 -21.29
C ARG A 20 2.71 6.56 -21.56
N VAL A 21 2.28 5.67 -22.44
CA VAL A 21 3.04 4.53 -22.89
C VAL A 21 3.24 4.69 -24.39
N GLN A 22 4.50 4.67 -24.83
CA GLN A 22 4.84 4.70 -26.25
C GLN A 22 5.64 3.44 -26.59
N ARG A 23 5.19 2.73 -27.62
CA ARG A 23 5.87 1.53 -28.13
C ARG A 23 7.09 1.89 -28.96
N ASP A 24 8.17 1.13 -28.78
CA ASP A 24 9.43 1.29 -29.55
C ASP A 24 10.17 -0.05 -29.66
N ASP A 25 9.58 -1.00 -30.39
CA ASP A 25 10.14 -2.34 -30.58
C ASP A 25 11.38 -2.33 -31.48
N ASP A 26 11.57 -1.28 -32.27
CA ASP A 26 12.67 -1.14 -33.21
C ASP A 26 13.88 -0.39 -32.62
N HIS A 27 13.85 -0.06 -31.32
CA HIS A 27 14.93 0.68 -30.69
C HIS A 27 16.28 -0.06 -30.82
N PRO A 28 17.35 0.59 -31.31
CA PRO A 28 18.63 -0.08 -31.66
C PRO A 28 19.28 -0.86 -30.50
N VAL A 29 18.95 -0.52 -29.26
CA VAL A 29 19.51 -1.21 -28.08
C VAL A 29 18.99 -2.62 -27.91
N LEU A 30 17.84 -2.95 -28.50
CA LEU A 30 17.15 -4.23 -28.34
C LEU A 30 17.85 -5.35 -29.08
N GLY A 31 18.34 -5.10 -30.33
CA GLY A 31 18.99 -6.10 -31.17
C GLY A 31 20.34 -6.61 -30.66
N ARG A 32 20.86 -6.11 -29.55
CA ARG A 32 22.19 -6.47 -29.01
C ARG A 32 22.14 -7.26 -27.70
N ARG A 33 20.93 -7.58 -27.19
CA ARG A 33 20.78 -8.16 -25.87
C ARG A 33 20.35 -9.61 -25.90
N PRO A 34 20.87 -10.44 -24.97
CA PRO A 34 20.39 -11.82 -24.84
C PRO A 34 18.93 -11.81 -24.34
N ARG A 35 18.17 -12.84 -24.75
CA ARG A 35 16.81 -13.10 -24.26
C ARG A 35 16.80 -13.20 -22.73
N HIS A 36 15.74 -12.70 -22.11
CA HIS A 36 15.52 -12.76 -20.68
C HIS A 36 14.02 -12.95 -20.40
N GLU A 37 13.70 -13.56 -19.30
CA GLU A 37 12.33 -13.60 -18.79
C GLU A 37 12.06 -12.37 -17.94
N GLY A 38 10.91 -11.72 -18.15
CA GLY A 38 10.49 -10.55 -17.38
C GLY A 38 10.73 -9.21 -18.09
N ALA A 39 11.13 -8.22 -17.36
CA ALA A 39 11.30 -6.85 -17.84
C ALA A 39 12.68 -6.28 -17.47
N ARG A 40 13.21 -5.39 -18.32
CA ARG A 40 14.46 -4.65 -18.05
C ARG A 40 14.35 -3.23 -18.56
N ILE A 41 14.86 -2.27 -17.81
CA ILE A 41 15.10 -0.92 -18.30
C ILE A 41 16.35 -0.95 -19.19
N VAL A 42 16.21 -0.49 -20.43
CA VAL A 42 17.24 -0.64 -21.47
C VAL A 42 17.74 0.67 -22.04
N ALA A 43 16.96 1.75 -21.91
CA ALA A 43 17.32 3.10 -22.32
C ALA A 43 16.57 4.15 -21.50
N GLU A 44 17.04 5.39 -21.57
CA GLU A 44 16.45 6.56 -20.90
C GLU A 44 16.46 7.75 -21.83
N GLN A 45 15.41 8.56 -21.77
CA GLN A 45 15.29 9.79 -22.55
C GLN A 45 14.42 10.81 -21.82
N GLY A 46 15.04 11.85 -21.25
CA GLY A 46 14.30 12.88 -20.50
C GLY A 46 13.57 12.30 -19.30
N ASP A 47 12.25 12.45 -19.29
CA ASP A 47 11.35 12.01 -18.23
C ASP A 47 10.74 10.60 -18.45
N VAL A 48 11.29 9.84 -19.40
CA VAL A 48 10.84 8.48 -19.72
C VAL A 48 11.99 7.49 -19.74
N VAL A 49 11.66 6.21 -19.45
CA VAL A 49 12.57 5.07 -19.59
C VAL A 49 11.98 4.04 -20.52
N LEU A 50 12.82 3.38 -21.30
CA LEU A 50 12.42 2.27 -22.17
C LEU A 50 12.53 0.96 -21.41
N VAL A 51 11.38 0.32 -21.18
CA VAL A 51 11.28 -1.00 -20.57
C VAL A 51 11.10 -2.05 -21.65
N HIS A 52 12.03 -2.99 -21.72
CA HIS A 52 11.95 -4.15 -22.62
C HIS A 52 11.36 -5.34 -21.87
N TRP A 53 10.27 -5.86 -22.39
CA TRP A 53 9.51 -6.98 -21.85
C TRP A 53 9.74 -8.22 -22.71
N GLN A 54 10.09 -9.34 -22.10
CA GLN A 54 10.19 -10.63 -22.77
C GLN A 54 9.55 -11.73 -21.94
N HIS A 55 8.77 -12.58 -22.57
CA HIS A 55 8.06 -13.67 -21.91
C HIS A 55 8.06 -14.93 -22.77
N ARG A 56 8.32 -16.06 -22.15
CA ARG A 56 8.28 -17.36 -22.81
C ARG A 56 6.97 -18.07 -22.53
N ALA A 57 6.10 -18.15 -23.50
CA ALA A 57 4.79 -18.77 -23.42
C ALA A 57 4.51 -19.66 -24.65
N PRO A 58 5.13 -20.85 -24.77
CA PRO A 58 5.09 -21.66 -25.98
C PRO A 58 3.69 -22.16 -26.37
N THR A 59 2.73 -22.14 -25.43
CA THR A 59 1.34 -22.55 -25.67
C THR A 59 0.39 -21.36 -25.82
N ALA A 60 0.86 -20.12 -25.71
CA ALA A 60 0.04 -18.94 -25.87
C ALA A 60 -0.10 -18.55 -27.34
N HIS A 61 -1.29 -18.12 -27.74
CA HIS A 61 -1.56 -17.52 -29.03
C HIS A 61 -1.23 -16.03 -29.06
N ALA A 62 -1.32 -15.36 -27.90
CA ALA A 62 -0.93 -13.98 -27.71
C ALA A 62 -0.50 -13.76 -26.25
N VAL A 63 0.36 -12.76 -26.06
CA VAL A 63 0.80 -12.30 -24.73
C VAL A 63 0.70 -10.78 -24.70
N ALA A 64 0.17 -10.23 -23.61
CA ALA A 64 0.16 -8.81 -23.36
C ALA A 64 0.87 -8.48 -22.04
N VAL A 65 1.44 -7.30 -21.95
CA VAL A 65 1.86 -6.71 -20.66
C VAL A 65 0.72 -5.88 -20.12
N GLN A 66 0.35 -6.11 -18.87
CA GLN A 66 -0.61 -5.30 -18.15
C GLN A 66 0.13 -4.50 -17.08
N ILE A 67 0.10 -3.19 -17.19
CA ILE A 67 0.65 -2.27 -16.18
C ILE A 67 -0.52 -1.75 -15.34
N ASN A 68 -0.44 -1.89 -14.03
CA ASN A 68 -1.47 -1.42 -13.12
C ASN A 68 -1.30 0.08 -12.84
N GLY A 69 -1.74 0.92 -13.77
CA GLY A 69 -1.65 2.37 -13.66
C GLY A 69 -2.90 3.02 -13.10
N TRP A 70 -4.06 2.40 -13.32
CA TRP A 70 -5.35 2.92 -12.90
C TRP A 70 -6.44 1.84 -12.97
N TRP A 71 -7.69 2.26 -12.70
CA TRP A 71 -8.88 1.40 -12.63
C TRP A 71 -9.42 0.89 -13.97
N TYR A 72 -8.87 1.36 -15.08
CA TYR A 72 -9.37 1.05 -16.41
C TYR A 72 -8.27 0.50 -17.30
N PRO A 73 -8.64 -0.39 -18.23
CA PRO A 73 -7.66 -0.96 -19.15
C PRO A 73 -6.97 0.14 -19.97
N VAL A 74 -5.66 0.03 -20.04
CA VAL A 74 -4.80 0.83 -20.92
C VAL A 74 -5.23 0.60 -22.36
N PRO A 75 -5.08 1.60 -23.25
CA PRO A 75 -5.26 1.38 -24.68
C PRO A 75 -4.52 0.13 -25.15
N HIS A 76 -5.19 -0.73 -25.90
CA HIS A 76 -4.74 -2.09 -26.21
C HIS A 76 -3.46 -2.14 -27.01
N ASP A 77 -3.28 -1.18 -27.89
CA ASP A 77 -2.34 -1.25 -29.00
C ASP A 77 -0.86 -1.11 -28.58
N GLY A 78 -0.61 -0.69 -27.34
CA GLY A 78 0.74 -0.50 -26.83
C GLY A 78 1.29 -1.66 -26.00
N LEU A 79 0.43 -2.60 -25.58
CA LEU A 79 0.78 -3.60 -24.56
C LEU A 79 0.87 -5.04 -25.09
N ASP A 80 0.41 -5.30 -26.33
CA ASP A 80 0.53 -6.62 -26.94
C ASP A 80 1.98 -6.87 -27.34
N LEU A 81 2.54 -8.00 -26.88
CA LEU A 81 3.88 -8.41 -27.24
C LEU A 81 3.89 -9.10 -28.61
N VAL A 82 4.98 -8.93 -29.36
CA VAL A 82 5.19 -9.54 -30.67
C VAL A 82 5.82 -10.93 -30.50
N PRO A 83 5.32 -11.96 -31.20
CA PRO A 83 5.96 -13.27 -31.19
C PRO A 83 7.32 -13.24 -31.91
N GLU A 84 8.37 -13.74 -31.25
CA GLU A 84 9.75 -13.82 -31.75
C GLU A 84 10.19 -15.23 -32.16
N GLY A 85 9.27 -16.20 -32.18
CA GLY A 85 9.59 -17.62 -32.41
C GLY A 85 9.98 -18.36 -31.11
N ASP A 86 10.00 -19.70 -31.17
CA ASP A 86 10.33 -20.59 -30.05
C ASP A 86 9.50 -20.36 -28.77
N GLY A 87 8.28 -19.81 -28.94
CA GLY A 87 7.38 -19.49 -27.86
C GLY A 87 7.75 -18.22 -27.08
N TRP A 88 8.63 -17.39 -27.58
CA TRP A 88 8.96 -16.10 -27.02
C TRP A 88 8.10 -14.99 -27.61
N PHE A 89 7.77 -14.04 -26.73
CA PHE A 89 7.08 -12.80 -27.05
C PHE A 89 7.88 -11.63 -26.47
N SER A 90 7.98 -10.53 -27.20
CA SER A 90 8.67 -9.33 -26.72
C SER A 90 7.97 -8.04 -27.12
N GLY A 91 8.33 -6.97 -26.42
CA GLY A 91 7.91 -5.61 -26.74
C GLY A 91 8.65 -4.61 -25.86
N ALA A 92 8.80 -3.40 -26.36
CA ALA A 92 9.47 -2.34 -25.64
C ALA A 92 8.55 -1.13 -25.51
N LEU A 93 8.45 -0.61 -24.29
CA LEU A 93 7.55 0.49 -23.96
C LEU A 93 8.31 1.59 -23.24
N TRP A 94 8.21 2.80 -23.76
CA TRP A 94 8.56 4.01 -22.99
C TRP A 94 7.50 4.26 -21.93
N VAL A 95 7.92 4.39 -20.70
CA VAL A 95 7.06 4.71 -19.52
C VAL A 95 7.66 5.88 -18.75
N PRO A 96 6.88 6.60 -17.94
CA PRO A 96 7.42 7.68 -17.08
C PRO A 96 8.59 7.19 -16.23
N SER A 97 9.64 8.01 -16.12
CA SER A 97 10.88 7.66 -15.38
C SER A 97 10.67 7.47 -13.87
N GLU A 98 9.59 7.99 -13.32
CA GLU A 98 9.23 7.86 -11.90
C GLU A 98 8.10 6.85 -11.65
N LEU A 99 7.66 6.13 -12.70
CA LEU A 99 6.56 5.16 -12.56
C LEU A 99 6.90 4.06 -11.56
N CYS A 100 6.03 3.90 -10.57
CA CYS A 100 6.03 2.74 -9.69
C CYS A 100 4.70 2.00 -9.82
N ALA A 101 4.72 0.85 -10.50
CA ALA A 101 3.52 0.09 -10.81
C ALA A 101 3.78 -1.42 -10.85
N THR A 102 2.77 -2.19 -10.50
CA THR A 102 2.75 -3.62 -10.76
C THR A 102 2.50 -3.86 -12.24
N ALA A 103 3.29 -4.75 -12.84
CA ALA A 103 3.08 -5.21 -14.20
C ALA A 103 3.08 -6.75 -14.25
N ALA A 104 2.24 -7.31 -15.10
CA ALA A 104 2.15 -8.76 -15.26
C ALA A 104 1.96 -9.13 -16.73
N PHE A 105 2.45 -10.33 -17.09
CA PHE A 105 2.14 -10.93 -18.38
C PHE A 105 0.77 -11.59 -18.34
N VAL A 106 -0.03 -11.35 -19.36
CA VAL A 106 -1.34 -11.97 -19.55
C VAL A 106 -1.25 -12.85 -20.79
N GLU A 107 -1.26 -14.17 -20.59
CA GLU A 107 -1.26 -15.15 -21.66
C GLU A 107 -2.67 -15.42 -22.16
N HIS A 108 -2.84 -15.41 -23.45
CA HIS A 108 -4.06 -15.83 -24.12
C HIS A 108 -3.83 -17.14 -24.87
N ARG A 109 -4.49 -18.21 -24.44
CA ARG A 109 -4.29 -19.58 -24.93
C ARG A 109 -5.39 -20.07 -25.86
N VAL A 110 -6.41 -19.24 -26.12
CA VAL A 110 -7.48 -19.56 -27.05
C VAL A 110 -7.20 -18.88 -28.39
N PRO A 111 -7.42 -19.55 -29.55
CA PRO A 111 -7.23 -18.94 -30.85
C PRO A 111 -8.10 -17.69 -31.05
N GLY A 112 -7.54 -16.67 -31.66
CA GLY A 112 -8.18 -15.38 -31.91
C GLY A 112 -7.65 -14.26 -31.01
N PRO A 113 -8.01 -12.98 -31.29
CA PRO A 113 -7.58 -11.87 -30.49
C PRO A 113 -8.20 -11.95 -29.09
N PRO A 114 -7.40 -11.74 -28.02
CA PRO A 114 -7.93 -11.76 -26.66
C PRO A 114 -8.93 -10.62 -26.47
N PRO A 115 -10.10 -10.87 -25.86
CA PRO A 115 -11.02 -9.82 -25.51
C PRO A 115 -10.34 -8.83 -24.57
N TRP A 116 -10.47 -7.54 -24.86
CA TRP A 116 -9.78 -6.49 -24.09
C TRP A 116 -10.13 -6.50 -22.60
N TRP A 117 -11.36 -6.86 -22.23
CA TRP A 117 -11.80 -6.92 -20.82
C TRP A 117 -11.17 -8.06 -20.01
N THR A 118 -10.55 -9.04 -20.65
CA THR A 118 -9.83 -10.12 -19.95
C THR A 118 -8.40 -9.71 -19.60
N ARG A 119 -7.94 -8.55 -20.02
CA ARG A 119 -6.59 -8.05 -19.87
C ARG A 119 -6.37 -7.25 -18.59
N GLY A 120 -7.43 -6.99 -17.81
CA GLY A 120 -7.34 -6.21 -16.58
C GLY A 120 -6.80 -7.03 -15.40
N LEU A 121 -5.82 -6.49 -14.68
CA LEU A 121 -5.48 -6.98 -13.34
C LEU A 121 -6.63 -6.67 -12.39
N LYS A 122 -7.16 -7.68 -11.70
CA LYS A 122 -8.31 -7.53 -10.80
C LYS A 122 -7.98 -8.01 -9.39
N GLY A 123 -8.40 -7.25 -8.39
CA GLY A 123 -8.30 -7.63 -6.99
C GLY A 123 -6.86 -7.90 -6.56
N LEU A 124 -6.62 -9.02 -5.87
CA LEU A 124 -5.27 -9.39 -5.41
C LEU A 124 -4.29 -9.68 -6.53
N SER A 125 -4.74 -9.90 -7.78
CA SER A 125 -3.84 -10.07 -8.92
C SER A 125 -3.00 -8.81 -9.22
N THR A 126 -3.47 -7.63 -8.79
CA THR A 126 -2.67 -6.40 -8.83
C THR A 126 -1.44 -6.45 -7.91
N CYS A 127 -1.40 -7.38 -6.99
CA CYS A 127 -0.27 -7.59 -6.09
C CYS A 127 0.77 -8.57 -6.66
N CYS A 128 0.43 -9.29 -7.72
CA CYS A 128 1.26 -10.32 -8.33
C CYS A 128 1.95 -9.78 -9.58
N GLY A 129 3.18 -10.22 -9.84
CA GLY A 129 3.93 -9.84 -11.02
C GLY A 129 5.21 -9.06 -10.69
N HIS A 130 5.71 -8.36 -11.70
CA HIS A 130 6.89 -7.53 -11.56
C HIS A 130 6.50 -6.16 -11.00
N ILE A 131 7.32 -5.62 -10.12
CA ILE A 131 7.23 -4.21 -9.73
C ILE A 131 8.20 -3.46 -10.64
N VAL A 132 7.65 -2.55 -11.44
CA VAL A 132 8.42 -1.58 -12.20
C VAL A 132 8.55 -0.35 -11.32
N ASP A 133 9.73 -0.15 -10.78
CA ASP A 133 10.13 1.07 -10.09
C ASP A 133 11.13 1.78 -11.00
N ALA A 134 10.61 2.65 -11.85
CA ALA A 134 11.41 3.29 -12.88
C ALA A 134 12.37 4.33 -12.28
N SER A 135 12.01 4.99 -11.18
CA SER A 135 12.84 5.96 -10.47
C SER A 135 14.07 5.30 -9.85
N ALA A 136 13.90 4.14 -9.22
CA ALA A 136 15.00 3.35 -8.69
C ALA A 136 15.73 2.55 -9.77
N ARG A 137 15.31 2.66 -11.05
CA ARG A 137 15.84 1.87 -12.18
C ARG A 137 15.85 0.37 -11.92
N HIS A 138 14.86 -0.09 -11.18
CA HIS A 138 14.78 -1.44 -10.68
C HIS A 138 13.48 -2.12 -11.12
N ILE A 139 13.62 -3.34 -11.63
CA ILE A 139 12.48 -4.22 -11.87
C ILE A 139 12.72 -5.47 -11.05
N ARG A 140 11.80 -5.73 -10.13
CA ARG A 140 11.91 -6.85 -9.21
C ARG A 140 10.68 -7.75 -9.29
N SER A 141 10.90 -9.05 -9.26
CA SER A 141 9.86 -10.01 -8.97
C SER A 141 9.59 -10.02 -7.46
N ARG A 142 8.34 -10.12 -7.08
CA ARG A 142 8.00 -10.34 -5.68
C ARG A 142 8.40 -11.76 -5.31
N GLN A 143 9.38 -11.87 -4.41
CA GLN A 143 9.79 -13.14 -3.82
C GLN A 143 9.40 -13.13 -2.35
N ARG A 144 8.80 -14.21 -1.87
CA ARG A 144 8.62 -14.42 -0.44
C ARG A 144 9.98 -14.63 0.21
N SER A 145 10.29 -13.86 1.24
CA SER A 145 11.42 -14.14 2.11
C SER A 145 11.06 -15.20 3.16
N ALA A 146 12.05 -15.65 3.91
CA ALA A 146 11.84 -16.62 4.98
C ALA A 146 10.86 -16.05 6.02
N THR A 147 9.90 -16.86 6.39
CA THR A 147 8.72 -16.55 7.17
C THR A 147 9.02 -16.02 8.57
N SER A 148 8.57 -14.80 8.85
CA SER A 148 8.32 -14.39 10.23
C SER A 148 7.28 -15.30 10.87
N VAL A 149 7.50 -15.70 12.11
CA VAL A 149 6.51 -16.49 12.86
C VAL A 149 5.33 -15.59 13.17
N LEU A 150 4.14 -15.97 12.72
CA LEU A 150 2.91 -15.24 12.93
C LEU A 150 2.05 -15.91 13.98
N HIS A 151 1.60 -15.14 14.95
CA HIS A 151 0.73 -15.59 16.04
C HIS A 151 -0.66 -15.03 15.86
N GLU A 152 -1.69 -15.80 16.19
CA GLU A 152 -3.09 -15.40 16.03
C GLU A 152 -3.57 -14.57 17.25
N ILE A 153 -4.37 -13.53 16.97
CA ILE A 153 -5.13 -12.79 17.97
C ILE A 153 -6.61 -13.09 17.74
N ARG A 154 -7.27 -13.67 18.75
CA ARG A 154 -8.74 -13.84 18.76
C ARG A 154 -9.31 -13.24 20.03
N LEU A 155 -10.00 -12.12 19.92
CA LEU A 155 -10.63 -11.47 21.09
C LEU A 155 -11.99 -12.09 21.39
N THR A 156 -12.79 -12.36 20.36
CA THR A 156 -14.09 -13.06 20.45
C THR A 156 -14.28 -13.94 19.22
N LYS A 157 -15.30 -14.82 19.26
CA LYS A 157 -15.60 -15.73 18.14
C LYS A 157 -15.94 -15.00 16.85
N ASP A 158 -16.61 -13.86 16.95
CA ASP A 158 -17.12 -13.07 15.81
C ASP A 158 -16.21 -11.89 15.46
N SER A 159 -15.03 -11.77 16.09
CA SER A 159 -14.04 -10.73 15.80
C SER A 159 -13.36 -10.98 14.45
N PRO A 160 -12.93 -9.91 13.77
CA PRO A 160 -11.97 -10.04 12.69
C PRO A 160 -10.77 -10.88 13.16
N ARG A 161 -10.29 -11.75 12.30
CA ARG A 161 -9.05 -12.49 12.57
C ARG A 161 -7.89 -11.51 12.46
N ALA A 162 -7.02 -11.50 13.45
CA ALA A 162 -5.80 -10.73 13.43
C ALA A 162 -4.60 -11.65 13.69
N ARG A 163 -3.47 -11.30 13.11
CA ARG A 163 -2.18 -12.01 13.28
C ARG A 163 -1.12 -10.98 13.64
N TRP A 164 -0.16 -11.36 14.45
CA TRP A 164 0.92 -10.48 14.85
C TRP A 164 2.28 -11.13 14.75
N CYS A 165 3.31 -10.34 14.65
CA CYS A 165 4.69 -10.73 14.83
C CYS A 165 5.49 -9.60 15.51
N ALA A 166 6.51 -10.02 16.27
CA ALA A 166 7.55 -9.12 16.72
C ALA A 166 8.66 -9.05 15.65
N VAL A 167 9.06 -7.85 15.29
CA VAL A 167 10.03 -7.62 14.22
C VAL A 167 11.28 -6.95 14.78
N GLY A 168 12.44 -7.46 14.37
CA GLY A 168 13.73 -6.83 14.67
C GLY A 168 14.37 -7.26 16.00
N PHE A 169 13.93 -8.36 16.57
CA PHE A 169 14.51 -8.89 17.81
C PHE A 169 15.56 -9.94 17.52
N GLN A 170 16.72 -9.81 18.18
CA GLN A 170 17.73 -10.86 18.27
C GLN A 170 17.53 -11.62 19.59
N PRO A 171 17.42 -12.95 19.56
CA PRO A 171 17.18 -13.75 20.77
C PRO A 171 18.26 -13.59 21.87
N ASP A 172 19.50 -13.24 21.49
CA ASP A 172 20.67 -13.29 22.35
C ASP A 172 21.07 -11.92 22.95
N GLU A 173 20.46 -10.83 22.57
CA GLU A 173 20.72 -9.53 23.18
C GLU A 173 19.88 -9.37 24.44
N GLY A 174 20.53 -9.46 25.62
CA GLY A 174 19.87 -9.32 26.92
C GLY A 174 18.94 -8.11 26.96
N ARG A 175 17.64 -8.37 26.96
CA ARG A 175 16.60 -7.34 26.96
C ARG A 175 16.43 -6.72 28.32
N PRO A 176 16.21 -5.40 28.40
CA PRO A 176 15.66 -4.84 29.62
C PRO A 176 14.26 -5.45 29.85
N GLU A 177 14.02 -6.04 30.99
CA GLU A 177 12.67 -6.44 31.41
C GLU A 177 11.70 -5.29 31.14
N ALA A 178 10.63 -5.57 30.35
CA ALA A 178 9.54 -4.66 30.06
C ALA A 178 9.83 -3.47 29.10
N SER A 179 10.52 -3.68 28.00
CA SER A 179 10.55 -2.63 26.95
C SER A 179 9.17 -2.45 26.32
N HIS A 180 8.67 -1.20 26.34
CA HIS A 180 7.45 -0.82 25.65
C HIS A 180 7.72 -0.76 24.14
N MET A 181 6.89 -1.44 23.35
CA MET A 181 7.08 -1.61 21.92
C MET A 181 6.15 -0.77 21.08
N PRO A 182 6.64 -0.07 20.06
CA PRO A 182 5.77 0.55 19.08
C PRO A 182 4.87 -0.49 18.42
N LEU A 183 3.66 -0.08 18.08
CA LEU A 183 2.65 -0.90 17.45
C LEU A 183 2.32 -0.39 16.05
N VAL A 184 2.39 -1.28 15.05
CA VAL A 184 1.93 -1.00 13.69
C VAL A 184 0.73 -1.89 13.40
N VAL A 185 -0.41 -1.30 13.11
CA VAL A 185 -1.66 -2.01 12.80
C VAL A 185 -1.99 -1.83 11.33
N LEU A 186 -2.08 -2.94 10.61
CA LEU A 186 -2.28 -2.99 9.16
C LEU A 186 -3.61 -3.68 8.83
N THR A 187 -4.41 -3.03 8.02
CA THR A 187 -5.60 -3.64 7.41
C THR A 187 -5.22 -4.54 6.23
N ASP A 188 -6.16 -5.31 5.70
CA ASP A 188 -5.92 -6.17 4.52
C ASP A 188 -4.77 -7.19 4.72
N ALA A 189 -4.76 -7.88 5.86
CA ALA A 189 -3.72 -8.85 6.24
C ALA A 189 -3.36 -9.84 5.13
N GLN A 190 -4.33 -10.29 4.34
CA GLN A 190 -4.11 -11.23 3.24
C GLN A 190 -3.16 -10.65 2.17
N ALA A 191 -3.28 -9.37 1.84
CA ALA A 191 -2.34 -8.74 0.93
C ALA A 191 -0.95 -8.69 1.53
N HIS A 192 -0.83 -8.23 2.77
CA HIS A 192 0.46 -8.06 3.45
C HIS A 192 1.20 -9.38 3.71
N LEU A 193 0.47 -10.45 4.07
CA LEU A 193 1.05 -11.73 4.49
C LEU A 193 1.20 -12.72 3.36
N ASP A 194 0.20 -12.80 2.45
CA ASP A 194 0.17 -13.84 1.43
C ASP A 194 0.86 -13.42 0.13
N VAL A 195 0.98 -12.11 -0.11
CA VAL A 195 1.49 -11.57 -1.39
C VAL A 195 2.70 -10.67 -1.22
N LEU A 196 2.62 -9.71 -0.28
CA LEU A 196 3.60 -8.62 -0.17
C LEU A 196 4.81 -8.95 0.69
N ASP A 197 4.73 -9.97 1.54
CA ASP A 197 5.73 -10.27 2.57
C ASP A 197 6.12 -9.04 3.39
N THR A 198 5.13 -8.31 3.87
CA THR A 198 5.38 -7.12 4.71
C THR A 198 6.18 -7.41 5.97
N PRO A 199 5.98 -8.55 6.68
CA PRO A 199 6.86 -8.91 7.79
C PRO A 199 8.34 -8.96 7.41
N GLY A 200 8.66 -9.57 6.25
CA GLY A 200 10.03 -9.63 5.75
C GLY A 200 10.59 -8.25 5.38
N LEU A 201 9.76 -7.36 4.83
CA LEU A 201 10.13 -5.97 4.54
C LEU A 201 10.46 -5.20 5.82
N LEU A 202 9.60 -5.29 6.85
CA LEU A 202 9.85 -4.67 8.16
C LEU A 202 11.10 -5.22 8.83
N ALA A 203 11.30 -6.53 8.80
CA ALA A 203 12.48 -7.18 9.35
C ALA A 203 13.77 -6.73 8.65
N THR A 204 13.71 -6.55 7.34
CA THR A 204 14.85 -6.02 6.58
C THR A 204 15.16 -4.58 6.97
N ALA A 205 14.15 -3.71 7.06
CA ALA A 205 14.33 -2.33 7.48
C ALA A 205 14.91 -2.21 8.90
N THR A 206 14.51 -3.11 9.82
CA THR A 206 15.07 -3.14 11.18
C THR A 206 16.52 -3.61 11.18
N ARG A 207 16.84 -4.66 10.44
CA ARG A 207 18.24 -5.14 10.33
C ARG A 207 19.19 -4.10 9.72
N GLU A 208 18.67 -3.27 8.84
CA GLU A 208 19.41 -2.15 8.23
C GLU A 208 19.48 -0.90 9.14
N GLY A 209 18.90 -0.95 10.33
CA GLY A 209 18.88 0.17 11.27
C GLY A 209 17.95 1.33 10.86
N ARG A 210 17.14 1.15 9.82
CA ARG A 210 16.17 2.17 9.38
C ARG A 210 14.92 2.21 10.25
N LEU A 211 14.50 1.07 10.77
CA LEU A 211 13.32 0.90 11.60
C LEU A 211 13.72 0.38 12.99
N PRO A 212 13.26 0.96 14.09
CA PRO A 212 13.42 0.33 15.41
C PRO A 212 12.59 -0.96 15.48
N PRO A 213 12.86 -1.87 16.43
CA PRO A 213 11.99 -3.01 16.68
C PRO A 213 10.54 -2.61 16.91
N VAL A 214 9.60 -3.36 16.33
CA VAL A 214 8.16 -3.07 16.38
C VAL A 214 7.34 -4.35 16.56
N ILE A 215 6.13 -4.22 17.08
CA ILE A 215 5.06 -5.21 16.96
C ILE A 215 4.21 -4.83 15.75
N ALA A 216 4.03 -5.75 14.82
CA ALA A 216 3.15 -5.61 13.67
C ALA A 216 1.91 -6.48 13.84
N VAL A 217 0.72 -5.88 13.70
CA VAL A 217 -0.58 -6.57 13.77
C VAL A 217 -1.29 -6.41 12.43
N PHE A 218 -1.65 -7.52 11.83
CA PHE A 218 -2.31 -7.62 10.53
C PHE A 218 -3.75 -8.09 10.72
N ILE A 219 -4.73 -7.32 10.24
CA ILE A 219 -6.16 -7.58 10.45
C ILE A 219 -6.79 -8.04 9.14
N ASP A 220 -7.43 -9.19 9.16
CA ASP A 220 -8.13 -9.75 8.00
C ASP A 220 -9.39 -8.94 7.69
N ALA A 221 -9.66 -8.72 6.41
CA ALA A 221 -10.85 -8.04 5.93
C ALA A 221 -11.70 -8.89 4.97
N TRP A 222 -11.12 -9.92 4.39
CA TRP A 222 -11.83 -10.83 3.48
C TRP A 222 -12.62 -11.91 4.23
N PRO A 223 -13.72 -12.38 3.67
CA PRO A 223 -14.24 -12.06 2.32
C PRO A 223 -15.04 -10.75 2.22
N ASN A 224 -15.48 -10.16 3.33
CA ASN A 224 -16.42 -9.04 3.34
C ASN A 224 -15.72 -7.67 3.46
N ARG A 225 -14.66 -7.46 2.65
CA ARG A 225 -13.80 -6.27 2.75
C ARG A 225 -14.57 -4.95 2.71
N ALA A 226 -15.51 -4.81 1.79
CA ALA A 226 -16.26 -3.56 1.63
C ALA A 226 -17.26 -3.29 2.78
N GLU A 227 -17.66 -4.33 3.51
CA GLU A 227 -18.55 -4.26 4.68
C GLU A 227 -17.75 -4.08 5.98
N GLN A 228 -16.48 -4.46 6.00
CA GLN A 228 -15.60 -4.36 7.15
C GLN A 228 -14.81 -3.05 7.16
N LEU A 229 -14.26 -2.68 6.01
CA LEU A 229 -13.38 -1.52 5.86
C LEU A 229 -14.13 -0.29 5.34
N GLY A 230 -13.62 0.88 5.72
CA GLY A 230 -14.12 2.15 5.23
C GLY A 230 -15.52 2.52 5.70
N LEU A 231 -15.94 2.01 6.84
CA LEU A 231 -17.17 2.36 7.53
C LEU A 231 -16.85 2.98 8.89
N PRO A 232 -17.64 3.96 9.36
CA PRO A 232 -17.45 4.58 10.70
C PRO A 232 -17.55 3.58 11.85
N GLY A 233 -18.31 2.52 11.72
CA GLY A 233 -18.31 1.36 12.61
C GLY A 233 -17.31 0.31 12.12
N GLY A 234 -17.76 -0.88 11.85
CA GLY A 234 -16.99 -1.94 11.22
C GLY A 234 -15.65 -2.22 11.91
N GLN A 235 -14.61 -2.41 11.12
CA GLN A 235 -13.28 -2.72 11.64
C GLN A 235 -12.64 -1.55 12.41
N ALA A 236 -12.94 -0.31 12.06
CA ALA A 236 -12.42 0.87 12.79
C ALA A 236 -12.86 0.87 14.25
N ALA A 237 -14.16 0.72 14.51
CA ALA A 237 -14.69 0.61 15.87
C ALA A 237 -14.10 -0.59 16.63
N TRP A 238 -13.98 -1.76 15.96
CA TRP A 238 -13.37 -2.91 16.60
C TRP A 238 -11.90 -2.67 16.98
N ILE A 239 -11.14 -1.96 16.16
CA ILE A 239 -9.75 -1.58 16.46
C ILE A 239 -9.69 -0.76 17.74
N VAL A 240 -10.49 0.30 17.85
CA VAL A 240 -10.40 1.25 18.97
C VAL A 240 -11.13 0.80 20.22
N GLU A 241 -12.22 0.04 20.12
CA GLU A 241 -13.00 -0.42 21.27
C GLU A 241 -12.49 -1.73 21.86
N LYS A 242 -11.89 -2.59 21.04
CA LYS A 242 -11.53 -3.96 21.45
C LYS A 242 -10.03 -4.23 21.29
N LEU A 243 -9.47 -4.08 20.10
CA LEU A 243 -8.10 -4.49 19.82
C LEU A 243 -7.10 -3.67 20.63
N LEU A 244 -7.02 -2.36 20.41
CA LEU A 244 -6.03 -1.49 21.06
C LEU A 244 -6.16 -1.51 22.60
N PRO A 245 -7.36 -1.36 23.21
CA PRO A 245 -7.48 -1.44 24.66
C PRO A 245 -7.04 -2.80 25.24
N THR A 246 -7.25 -3.90 24.51
CA THR A 246 -6.81 -5.23 24.94
C THR A 246 -5.30 -5.35 24.89
N LEU A 247 -4.68 -4.93 23.77
CA LEU A 247 -3.23 -4.99 23.60
C LEU A 247 -2.50 -4.12 24.63
N HIS A 248 -3.00 -2.90 24.89
CA HIS A 248 -2.40 -2.02 25.92
C HIS A 248 -2.51 -2.59 27.34
N ARG A 249 -3.63 -3.25 27.68
CA ARG A 249 -3.81 -3.84 29.01
C ARG A 249 -3.05 -5.14 29.20
N GLN A 250 -3.06 -6.01 28.22
CA GLN A 250 -2.59 -7.39 28.34
C GLN A 250 -1.20 -7.63 27.73
N GLY A 251 -0.75 -6.74 26.83
CA GLY A 251 0.42 -7.02 26.00
C GLY A 251 0.23 -8.22 25.06
N LEU A 252 1.33 -8.75 24.60
CA LEU A 252 1.38 -9.93 23.72
C LEU A 252 2.43 -10.91 24.26
N THR A 253 2.10 -12.19 24.26
CA THR A 253 3.03 -13.26 24.61
C THR A 253 3.26 -14.14 23.40
N ASP A 254 4.51 -14.36 23.02
CA ASP A 254 4.87 -15.35 22.03
C ASP A 254 4.60 -16.74 22.60
N PRO A 255 3.67 -17.51 22.02
CA PRO A 255 3.32 -18.82 22.55
C PRO A 255 4.44 -19.87 22.38
N THR A 256 5.43 -19.60 21.53
CA THR A 256 6.55 -20.50 21.25
C THR A 256 7.72 -20.28 22.20
N THR A 257 8.07 -19.00 22.42
CA THR A 257 9.24 -18.64 23.25
C THR A 257 8.85 -18.25 24.68
N GLY A 258 7.58 -17.91 24.93
CA GLY A 258 7.11 -17.35 26.19
C GLY A 258 7.48 -15.89 26.41
N GLU A 259 8.11 -15.25 25.43
CA GLU A 259 8.47 -13.84 25.50
C GLU A 259 7.24 -12.94 25.57
N TYR A 260 7.30 -11.96 26.47
CA TYR A 260 6.21 -11.03 26.72
C TYR A 260 6.57 -9.60 26.26
N TRP A 261 5.64 -8.97 25.56
CA TRP A 261 5.76 -7.64 24.97
C TRP A 261 4.69 -6.70 25.51
N ARG A 262 5.08 -5.53 25.97
CA ARG A 262 4.17 -4.43 26.29
C ARG A 262 4.07 -3.48 25.12
N ILE A 263 2.87 -2.98 24.85
CA ILE A 263 2.68 -1.92 23.85
C ILE A 263 3.03 -0.57 24.50
N ASP A 264 3.71 0.26 23.75
CA ASP A 264 4.08 1.61 24.18
C ASP A 264 2.81 2.43 24.44
N PRO A 265 2.67 3.07 25.62
CA PRO A 265 1.49 3.86 25.96
C PRO A 265 1.39 5.18 25.20
N ASP A 266 2.45 5.65 24.55
CA ASP A 266 2.42 6.87 23.72
C ASP A 266 1.60 6.62 22.45
N PRO A 267 0.44 7.30 22.26
CA PRO A 267 -0.40 7.09 21.09
C PRO A 267 0.31 7.42 19.77
N ARG A 268 1.39 8.22 19.79
CA ARG A 268 2.21 8.50 18.61
C ARG A 268 3.03 7.29 18.17
N ARG A 269 3.19 6.31 19.04
CA ARG A 269 3.91 5.06 18.76
C ARG A 269 2.97 3.90 18.40
N THR A 270 1.65 4.17 18.37
CA THR A 270 0.65 3.30 17.72
C THR A 270 0.32 3.86 16.35
N ILE A 271 0.71 3.16 15.31
CA ILE A 271 0.58 3.58 13.91
C ILE A 271 -0.49 2.74 13.24
N LEU A 272 -1.52 3.39 12.71
CA LEU A 272 -2.53 2.74 11.87
C LEU A 272 -2.19 2.96 10.40
N THR A 273 -2.27 1.92 9.60
CA THR A 273 -2.02 2.03 8.17
C THR A 273 -2.94 1.16 7.33
N GLY A 274 -3.26 1.64 6.15
CA GLY A 274 -4.07 0.92 5.18
C GLY A 274 -4.25 1.69 3.88
N ALA A 275 -4.66 0.94 2.85
CA ALA A 275 -4.87 1.48 1.52
C ALA A 275 -6.35 1.44 1.13
N SER A 276 -6.79 2.42 0.34
CA SER A 276 -8.15 2.49 -0.19
C SER A 276 -9.19 2.56 0.95
N PHE A 277 -10.07 1.56 1.08
CA PHE A 277 -10.96 1.41 2.23
C PHE A 277 -10.21 1.20 3.55
N GLY A 278 -9.04 0.55 3.49
CA GLY A 278 -8.16 0.41 4.66
C GLY A 278 -7.64 1.77 5.14
N GLY A 279 -7.33 2.69 4.25
CA GLY A 279 -6.98 4.06 4.57
C GLY A 279 -8.12 4.83 5.26
N LEU A 280 -9.38 4.65 4.79
CA LEU A 280 -10.55 5.17 5.50
C LEU A 280 -10.66 4.58 6.90
N THR A 281 -10.47 3.27 7.05
CA THR A 281 -10.53 2.60 8.36
C THR A 281 -9.51 3.19 9.34
N ALA A 282 -8.28 3.42 8.88
CA ALA A 282 -7.24 4.04 9.71
C ALA A 282 -7.62 5.47 10.14
N LEU A 283 -8.16 6.27 9.22
CA LEU A 283 -8.61 7.63 9.52
C LEU A 283 -9.85 7.65 10.43
N PHE A 284 -10.80 6.72 10.28
CA PHE A 284 -11.94 6.59 11.19
C PHE A 284 -11.50 6.19 12.61
N ALA A 285 -10.60 5.24 12.72
CA ALA A 285 -10.05 4.82 14.02
C ALA A 285 -9.34 5.99 14.73
N PHE A 286 -8.53 6.77 14.01
CA PHE A 286 -7.94 8.00 14.52
C PHE A 286 -9.02 9.02 14.94
N ALA A 287 -10.03 9.27 14.11
CA ALA A 287 -11.10 10.22 14.41
C ALA A 287 -11.87 9.84 15.68
N GLU A 288 -12.02 8.55 15.95
CA GLU A 288 -12.75 8.03 17.10
C GLU A 288 -11.92 8.04 18.39
N ALA A 289 -10.68 7.56 18.35
CA ALA A 289 -9.83 7.41 19.54
C ALA A 289 -8.36 7.85 19.27
N PRO A 290 -8.11 9.15 19.02
CA PRO A 290 -6.75 9.65 18.76
C PRO A 290 -5.82 9.49 19.99
N GLU A 291 -6.39 9.33 21.18
CA GLU A 291 -5.66 9.06 22.43
C GLU A 291 -5.10 7.62 22.51
N LEU A 292 -5.57 6.72 21.67
CA LEU A 292 -5.03 5.36 21.54
C LEU A 292 -4.09 5.22 20.34
N CYS A 293 -4.29 6.03 19.31
CA CYS A 293 -3.52 5.97 18.05
C CYS A 293 -3.51 7.35 17.39
N SER A 294 -2.38 8.03 17.42
CA SER A 294 -2.28 9.37 16.83
C SER A 294 -1.32 9.47 15.63
N SER A 295 -0.85 8.33 15.12
CA SER A 295 -0.08 8.24 13.88
C SER A 295 -0.84 7.42 12.84
N VAL A 296 -1.04 8.00 11.65
CA VAL A 296 -1.78 7.38 10.54
C VAL A 296 -1.02 7.54 9.24
N SER A 297 -0.80 6.43 8.53
CA SER A 297 -0.31 6.38 7.15
C SER A 297 -1.42 5.84 6.26
N ALA A 298 -2.02 6.69 5.43
CA ALA A 298 -3.19 6.32 4.65
C ALA A 298 -2.94 6.49 3.14
N GLN A 299 -2.93 5.38 2.41
CA GLN A 299 -2.65 5.34 0.98
C GLN A 299 -3.96 5.28 0.18
N SER A 300 -4.05 6.09 -0.87
CA SER A 300 -5.17 6.06 -1.84
C SER A 300 -6.55 6.01 -1.19
N VAL A 301 -6.77 6.89 -0.23
CA VAL A 301 -7.98 6.87 0.60
C VAL A 301 -9.23 7.05 -0.24
N SER A 302 -10.23 6.18 -0.08
CA SER A 302 -11.49 6.20 -0.84
C SER A 302 -12.42 7.32 -0.37
N LEU A 303 -11.95 8.56 -0.35
CA LEU A 303 -12.67 9.75 0.12
C LEU A 303 -13.95 10.04 -0.66
N TRP A 304 -14.02 9.54 -1.91
CA TRP A 304 -15.22 9.62 -2.74
C TRP A 304 -16.46 8.98 -2.09
N ARG A 305 -16.29 8.18 -1.05
CA ARG A 305 -17.38 7.47 -0.38
C ARG A 305 -18.19 8.37 0.55
N TYR A 306 -17.60 9.46 1.06
CA TYR A 306 -18.19 10.30 2.08
C TYR A 306 -18.14 11.79 1.72
N GLN A 307 -18.97 12.58 2.37
CA GLN A 307 -18.91 14.03 2.25
C GLN A 307 -17.65 14.57 2.95
N THR A 308 -16.88 15.37 2.23
CA THR A 308 -15.59 15.91 2.73
C THR A 308 -15.75 16.72 4.00
N GLY A 309 -16.81 17.54 4.11
CA GLY A 309 -17.03 18.41 5.28
C GLY A 309 -17.15 17.67 6.60
N ALA A 310 -18.06 16.68 6.68
CA ALA A 310 -18.24 15.88 7.89
C ALA A 310 -16.97 15.10 8.29
N PHE A 311 -16.23 14.63 7.29
CA PHE A 311 -14.96 13.94 7.51
C PHE A 311 -13.88 14.91 8.03
N THR A 312 -13.79 16.11 7.46
CA THR A 312 -12.89 17.18 7.92
C THR A 312 -13.15 17.56 9.36
N GLU A 313 -14.42 17.84 9.72
CA GLU A 313 -14.81 18.20 11.09
C GLU A 313 -14.42 17.11 12.11
N SER A 314 -14.67 15.85 11.76
CA SER A 314 -14.34 14.72 12.62
C SER A 314 -12.83 14.58 12.88
N LEU A 315 -12.01 14.67 11.83
CA LEU A 315 -10.56 14.61 11.93
C LEU A 315 -9.98 15.81 12.68
N ALA A 316 -10.49 17.01 12.40
CA ALA A 316 -10.07 18.25 13.09
C ALA A 316 -10.37 18.18 14.60
N ALA A 317 -11.56 17.71 14.97
CA ALA A 317 -11.94 17.49 16.37
C ALA A 317 -11.01 16.47 17.06
N ALA A 318 -10.67 15.36 16.38
CA ALA A 318 -9.75 14.37 16.89
C ALA A 318 -8.34 14.94 17.11
N ALA A 319 -7.81 15.65 16.12
CA ALA A 319 -6.50 16.30 16.22
C ALA A 319 -6.45 17.30 17.39
N SER A 320 -7.54 18.04 17.62
CA SER A 320 -7.65 18.98 18.72
C SER A 320 -7.62 18.29 20.09
N ARG A 321 -8.20 17.07 20.21
CA ARG A 321 -8.18 16.30 21.48
C ARG A 321 -6.78 15.94 21.94
N VAL A 322 -5.88 15.60 21.03
CA VAL A 322 -4.48 15.21 21.34
C VAL A 322 -3.49 16.35 21.15
N GLY A 323 -3.95 17.47 20.62
CA GLY A 323 -3.10 18.57 20.14
C GLY A 323 -2.60 18.31 18.72
N VAL A 324 -2.80 19.30 17.85
CA VAL A 324 -2.55 19.18 16.38
C VAL A 324 -1.12 18.70 16.06
N HIS A 325 -0.14 19.11 16.88
CA HIS A 325 1.25 18.71 16.72
C HIS A 325 1.54 17.25 17.09
N ASN A 326 0.65 16.61 17.83
CA ASN A 326 0.74 15.20 18.19
C ASN A 326 -0.06 14.31 17.21
N ALA A 327 -0.94 14.89 16.41
CA ALA A 327 -1.72 14.21 15.39
C ALA A 327 -0.86 14.06 14.11
N ARG A 328 -0.25 12.90 13.94
CA ARG A 328 0.68 12.63 12.83
C ARG A 328 -0.01 11.82 11.75
N VAL A 329 -0.72 12.50 10.87
CA VAL A 329 -1.42 11.89 9.73
C VAL A 329 -0.67 12.23 8.45
N ARG A 330 -0.45 11.23 7.59
CA ARG A 330 0.08 11.40 6.23
C ARG A 330 -0.87 10.75 5.24
N LEU A 331 -1.12 11.46 4.15
CA LEU A 331 -1.94 10.98 3.05
C LEU A 331 -1.07 10.76 1.82
N HIS A 332 -1.34 9.69 1.11
CA HIS A 332 -0.69 9.37 -0.15
C HIS A 332 -1.74 9.10 -1.22
N ALA A 333 -1.47 9.52 -2.45
CA ALA A 333 -2.32 9.23 -3.60
C ALA A 333 -1.46 9.00 -4.84
N GLY A 334 -1.95 8.15 -5.74
CA GLY A 334 -1.34 7.95 -7.04
C GLY A 334 -1.83 9.00 -8.04
N ARG A 335 -0.94 9.50 -8.90
CA ARG A 335 -1.27 10.45 -9.97
C ARG A 335 -2.32 9.88 -10.92
N TYR A 336 -2.29 8.58 -11.14
CA TYR A 336 -3.14 7.90 -12.12
C TYR A 336 -4.41 7.28 -11.51
N GLU A 337 -4.85 7.74 -10.36
CA GLU A 337 -6.04 7.24 -9.64
C GLU A 337 -7.31 8.07 -9.86
N GLY A 338 -7.33 8.90 -10.88
CA GLY A 338 -8.47 9.78 -11.16
C GLY A 338 -8.67 10.82 -10.05
N ASP A 339 -9.84 10.83 -9.40
CA ASP A 339 -10.19 11.84 -8.39
C ASP A 339 -9.45 11.70 -7.06
N MET A 340 -8.80 10.57 -6.78
CA MET A 340 -8.28 10.30 -5.44
C MET A 340 -7.23 11.32 -4.99
N ALA A 341 -6.34 11.74 -5.89
CA ALA A 341 -5.35 12.76 -5.60
C ALA A 341 -6.00 14.13 -5.31
N SER A 342 -7.00 14.53 -6.10
CA SER A 342 -7.73 15.78 -5.90
C SER A 342 -8.62 15.76 -4.66
N ASP A 343 -9.22 14.62 -4.34
CA ASP A 343 -9.98 14.41 -3.10
C ASP A 343 -9.09 14.53 -1.87
N ALA A 344 -7.92 13.89 -1.89
CA ALA A 344 -6.94 14.01 -0.82
C ALA A 344 -6.44 15.45 -0.64
N ALA A 345 -6.12 16.15 -1.74
CA ALA A 345 -5.73 17.56 -1.71
C ALA A 345 -6.85 18.47 -1.18
N THR A 346 -8.10 18.14 -1.46
CA THR A 346 -9.24 18.87 -0.93
C THR A 346 -9.38 18.69 0.58
N LEU A 347 -9.22 17.45 1.07
CA LEU A 347 -9.24 17.15 2.49
C LEU A 347 -8.10 17.87 3.24
N THR A 348 -6.87 17.83 2.72
CA THR A 348 -5.73 18.48 3.39
C THR A 348 -5.91 20.00 3.49
N ARG A 349 -6.41 20.65 2.44
CA ARG A 349 -6.75 22.10 2.49
C ARG A 349 -7.83 22.38 3.52
N ALA A 350 -8.90 21.60 3.52
CA ALA A 350 -10.00 21.79 4.47
C ALA A 350 -9.55 21.63 5.94
N LEU A 351 -8.66 20.68 6.23
CA LEU A 351 -8.09 20.50 7.58
C LEU A 351 -7.20 21.69 7.98
N HIS A 352 -6.43 22.23 7.03
CA HIS A 352 -5.65 23.45 7.28
C HIS A 352 -6.58 24.63 7.57
N ASP A 353 -7.63 24.83 6.77
CA ASP A 353 -8.54 25.99 6.91
C ASP A 353 -9.35 25.94 8.21
N VAL A 354 -9.79 24.73 8.64
CA VAL A 354 -10.65 24.56 9.83
C VAL A 354 -9.86 24.51 11.13
N ALA A 355 -8.69 23.86 11.12
CA ALA A 355 -7.95 23.54 12.34
C ALA A 355 -6.50 24.05 12.35
N ASN A 356 -6.08 24.80 11.33
CA ASN A 356 -4.67 25.15 11.10
C ASN A 356 -3.74 23.90 11.18
N TRP A 357 -4.25 22.76 10.70
CA TRP A 357 -3.57 21.49 10.76
C TRP A 357 -3.03 21.12 9.37
N THR A 358 -1.71 21.19 9.22
CA THR A 358 -1.04 20.79 7.99
C THR A 358 -0.86 19.27 7.98
N VAL A 359 -1.64 18.60 7.13
CA VAL A 359 -1.52 17.16 6.86
C VAL A 359 -0.72 16.97 5.57
N PRO A 360 0.48 16.36 5.59
CA PRO A 360 1.26 16.11 4.39
C PRO A 360 0.50 15.19 3.42
N LEU A 361 0.54 15.55 2.12
CA LEU A 361 0.06 14.75 1.01
C LEU A 361 1.19 14.50 0.03
N VAL A 362 1.46 13.23 -0.23
CA VAL A 362 2.46 12.79 -1.21
C VAL A 362 1.77 12.22 -2.43
N ILE A 363 2.15 12.71 -3.61
CA ILE A 363 1.65 12.18 -4.89
C ILE A 363 2.72 11.29 -5.50
N HIS A 364 2.36 10.02 -5.71
CA HIS A 364 3.22 9.02 -6.32
C HIS A 364 2.93 8.89 -7.82
N GLU A 365 3.95 8.64 -8.61
CA GLU A 365 3.80 8.32 -10.03
C GLU A 365 3.34 6.86 -10.21
N GLY A 366 2.11 6.59 -9.77
CA GLY A 366 1.49 5.27 -9.78
C GLY A 366 -0.03 5.34 -9.83
N GLY A 367 -0.65 4.18 -9.95
CA GLY A 367 -2.09 4.00 -9.87
C GLY A 367 -2.54 3.43 -8.52
N HIS A 368 -3.72 2.81 -8.49
CA HIS A 368 -4.27 2.16 -7.31
C HIS A 368 -3.56 0.83 -7.06
N ASP A 369 -2.35 0.87 -6.47
CA ASP A 369 -1.40 -0.21 -6.56
C ASP A 369 -0.54 -0.40 -5.31
N TRP A 370 -0.45 -1.64 -4.88
CA TRP A 370 0.45 -2.10 -3.82
C TRP A 370 1.95 -1.88 -4.13
N ALA A 371 2.33 -1.65 -5.38
CA ALA A 371 3.73 -1.44 -5.77
C ALA A 371 4.37 -0.31 -4.97
N TRP A 372 3.65 0.81 -4.79
CA TRP A 372 4.12 1.96 -4.03
C TRP A 372 3.47 2.07 -2.64
N TRP A 373 2.24 1.54 -2.42
CA TRP A 373 1.59 1.61 -1.11
C TRP A 373 2.45 0.99 0.00
N GLN A 374 3.06 -0.15 -0.28
CA GLN A 374 3.87 -0.85 0.71
C GLN A 374 5.11 -0.04 1.09
N GLN A 375 5.77 0.61 0.13
CA GLN A 375 6.95 1.44 0.41
C GLN A 375 6.54 2.72 1.15
N ALA A 376 5.48 3.40 0.71
CA ALA A 376 4.95 4.59 1.38
C ALA A 376 4.59 4.30 2.86
N MET A 377 3.97 3.16 3.13
CA MET A 377 3.72 2.69 4.49
C MET A 377 5.02 2.52 5.28
N LEU A 378 6.04 1.86 4.71
CA LEU A 378 7.33 1.67 5.40
C LEU A 378 8.01 2.98 5.71
N ASP A 379 8.02 3.92 4.76
CA ASP A 379 8.66 5.23 4.91
C ASP A 379 7.97 6.04 6.02
N ASP A 380 6.63 6.01 6.07
CA ASP A 380 5.88 6.67 7.13
C ASP A 380 6.12 6.04 8.49
N VAL A 381 6.04 4.71 8.61
CA VAL A 381 6.29 4.00 9.87
C VAL A 381 7.70 4.32 10.37
N THR A 382 8.68 4.30 9.48
CA THR A 382 10.08 4.67 9.78
C THR A 382 10.19 6.13 10.24
N GLY A 383 9.60 7.06 9.50
CA GLY A 383 9.60 8.48 9.83
C GLY A 383 8.91 8.78 11.16
N PHE A 384 7.74 8.19 11.42
CA PHE A 384 7.02 8.36 12.67
C PHE A 384 7.80 7.85 13.89
N LEU A 385 8.48 6.73 13.78
CA LEU A 385 9.20 6.14 14.90
C LEU A 385 10.57 6.78 15.15
N ASN A 386 11.22 7.30 14.13
CA ASN A 386 12.52 7.97 14.24
C ASN A 386 12.41 9.49 14.51
N GLY A 387 11.18 10.03 14.56
CA GLY A 387 10.98 11.47 14.79
C GLY A 387 11.39 12.37 13.63
N LYS A 388 11.58 11.81 12.42
CA LYS A 388 11.98 12.58 11.24
C LYS A 388 10.74 13.26 10.62
N ALA A 389 10.87 14.53 10.28
CA ALA A 389 9.90 15.22 9.44
C ALA A 389 9.93 14.64 8.01
N TYR A 390 8.79 14.73 7.29
CA TYR A 390 8.77 14.41 5.87
C TYR A 390 9.67 15.44 5.14
N GLY A 391 10.64 14.97 4.37
CA GLY A 391 11.68 15.79 3.75
C GLY A 391 13.09 15.50 4.26
N ASP A 392 13.22 14.90 5.45
CA ASP A 392 14.52 14.47 6.00
C ASP A 392 14.89 13.03 5.57
N LEU A 393 14.08 12.40 4.72
CA LEU A 393 14.29 11.01 4.25
C LEU A 393 15.07 10.91 2.94
N ASP A 394 15.31 12.06 2.27
CA ASP A 394 16.02 12.15 0.99
C ASP A 394 17.52 12.46 1.15
N GLY A 395 18.13 12.01 2.24
CA GLY A 395 19.55 12.18 2.54
C GLY A 395 20.36 10.89 2.36
#